data_a19bc4c07ee7ffcba6831012ff24c044
#
_entry.id   a19bc4c07ee7ffcba6831012ff24c044
#
_cell.length_a   1.000
_cell.length_b   1.000
_cell.length_c   1.000
_cell.angle_alpha   90.00
_cell.angle_beta   90.00
_cell.angle_gamma   90.00
#
_symmetry.space_group_name_H-M   'P 1'
#
loop_
_entity.id
_entity.type
_entity.pdbx_description
1 polymer ?
#
loop_
_entity_poly.entity_id
_entity_poly.type
_entity_poly.pdbx_seq_one_letter_code
_entity_poly.pdbx_strand_id
1 'polypeptide(L)'
;MAKKKDKPQVINNIGEINLEIDYDKLAESIVKAQEKSENEANRKKKFTSGTFAMIISLAFRGVAIFGGLIALATPVAIINIAKSFVWNEVNVVMGNVFSIAFAVALFIVLVLYSFLLWKSAKEIETEKDRNYIISVFSGIVSFAALIVALVALFKGVG
;
A
#
# COMPACT_ATOMS: atom_id res chain seq x y z
N MET A 1 -30.27 59.52 60.48
CA MET A 1 -31.14 58.46 60.11
C MET A 1 -30.51 57.66 58.94
N ALA A 2 -29.87 56.54 59.22
CA ALA A 2 -29.18 55.73 58.22
C ALA A 2 -30.10 54.64 57.79
N LYS A 3 -30.46 54.58 56.51
CA LYS A 3 -31.27 53.49 55.89
C LYS A 3 -30.43 52.23 55.78
N LYS A 4 -30.81 51.21 56.56
CA LYS A 4 -30.27 49.84 56.47
C LYS A 4 -30.67 49.22 55.10
N LYS A 5 -29.69 48.93 54.26
CA LYS A 5 -29.89 48.19 53.02
C LYS A 5 -30.12 46.72 53.36
N ASP A 6 -31.31 46.21 53.13
CA ASP A 6 -31.61 44.79 53.21
C ASP A 6 -30.85 44.06 52.08
N LYS A 7 -30.01 43.11 52.47
CA LYS A 7 -29.39 42.18 51.53
C LYS A 7 -30.42 41.15 51.05
N PRO A 8 -30.50 40.87 49.77
CA PRO A 8 -31.41 39.82 49.29
C PRO A 8 -30.98 38.47 49.87
N GLN A 9 -31.88 37.86 50.60
CA GLN A 9 -31.74 36.43 50.99
C GLN A 9 -31.89 35.60 49.73
N VAL A 10 -30.78 34.95 49.31
CA VAL A 10 -30.82 33.90 48.34
C VAL A 10 -31.35 32.64 49.06
N ILE A 11 -32.64 32.39 48.89
CA ILE A 11 -33.25 31.15 49.32
C ILE A 11 -32.75 30.02 48.41
N ASN A 12 -31.75 29.30 48.88
CA ASN A 12 -31.34 28.04 48.22
C ASN A 12 -32.43 26.97 48.52
N ASN A 13 -33.52 27.04 47.77
CA ASN A 13 -34.42 25.91 47.67
C ASN A 13 -33.80 24.91 46.63
N ILE A 14 -32.72 24.28 47.03
CA ILE A 14 -32.31 23.01 46.48
C ILE A 14 -33.18 21.99 47.22
N GLY A 15 -34.40 21.80 46.72
CA GLY A 15 -35.16 20.63 47.09
C GLY A 15 -34.26 19.42 46.87
N GLU A 16 -34.23 18.50 47.79
CA GLU A 16 -33.56 17.20 47.67
C GLU A 16 -34.06 16.58 46.34
N ILE A 17 -33.30 16.78 45.26
CA ILE A 17 -33.48 16.00 44.04
C ILE A 17 -32.97 14.62 44.44
N ASN A 18 -33.86 13.75 44.89
CA ASN A 18 -33.59 12.34 45.09
C ASN A 18 -33.40 11.75 43.67
N LEU A 19 -32.21 11.91 43.11
CA LEU A 19 -31.82 11.30 41.87
C LEU A 19 -31.63 9.82 42.16
N GLU A 20 -32.74 9.09 42.07
CA GLU A 20 -32.69 7.63 42.03
C GLU A 20 -32.05 7.24 40.69
N ILE A 21 -30.72 7.23 40.70
CA ILE A 21 -29.93 6.82 39.52
C ILE A 21 -30.16 5.33 39.35
N ASP A 22 -30.93 4.97 38.33
CA ASP A 22 -31.09 3.59 37.89
C ASP A 22 -29.76 3.12 37.28
N TYR A 23 -28.92 2.56 38.13
CA TYR A 23 -27.59 2.09 37.77
C TYR A 23 -27.62 1.02 36.68
N ASP A 24 -28.70 0.23 36.60
CA ASP A 24 -28.84 -0.79 35.55
C ASP A 24 -29.06 -0.16 34.19
N LYS A 25 -29.93 0.86 34.09
CA LYS A 25 -30.13 1.61 32.86
C LYS A 25 -28.90 2.44 32.45
N LEU A 26 -28.16 2.95 33.41
CA LEU A 26 -26.91 3.66 33.15
C LEU A 26 -25.86 2.68 32.59
N ALA A 27 -25.70 1.51 33.23
CA ALA A 27 -24.78 0.48 32.73
C ALA A 27 -25.15 0.01 31.30
N GLU A 28 -26.43 -0.26 31.07
CA GLU A 28 -26.91 -0.64 29.72
C GLU A 28 -26.66 0.45 28.65
N SER A 29 -26.85 1.71 29.00
CA SER A 29 -26.60 2.83 28.09
C SER A 29 -25.12 3.00 27.80
N ILE A 30 -24.22 2.78 28.77
CA ILE A 30 -22.76 2.81 28.57
C ILE A 30 -22.33 1.66 27.67
N VAL A 31 -22.81 0.44 27.90
CA VAL A 31 -22.49 -0.72 27.06
C VAL A 31 -22.94 -0.49 25.62
N LYS A 32 -24.17 -0.02 25.41
CA LYS A 32 -24.69 0.31 24.07
C LYS A 32 -23.87 1.42 23.37
N ALA A 33 -23.45 2.44 24.11
CA ALA A 33 -22.62 3.52 23.57
C ALA A 33 -21.23 2.99 23.18
N GLN A 34 -20.68 2.09 23.98
CA GLN A 34 -19.36 1.47 23.72
C GLN A 34 -19.41 0.54 22.51
N GLU A 35 -20.41 -0.33 22.41
CA GLU A 35 -20.63 -1.18 21.22
C GLU A 35 -20.83 -0.36 19.94
N LYS A 36 -21.61 0.73 20.02
CA LYS A 36 -21.81 1.62 18.89
C LYS A 36 -20.51 2.28 18.46
N SER A 37 -19.72 2.75 19.41
CA SER A 37 -18.41 3.38 19.14
C SER A 37 -17.42 2.38 18.51
N GLU A 38 -17.34 1.15 19.02
CA GLU A 38 -16.50 0.10 18.46
C GLU A 38 -16.94 -0.32 17.06
N ASN A 39 -18.24 -0.44 16.83
CA ASN A 39 -18.80 -0.78 15.52
C ASN A 39 -18.52 0.31 14.49
N GLU A 40 -18.64 1.59 14.87
CA GLU A 40 -18.30 2.72 13.99
C GLU A 40 -16.80 2.80 13.70
N ALA A 41 -15.94 2.58 14.69
CA ALA A 41 -14.48 2.53 14.53
C ALA A 41 -14.05 1.39 13.59
N ASN A 42 -14.62 0.19 13.80
CA ASN A 42 -14.36 -0.98 12.96
C ASN A 42 -14.87 -0.78 11.52
N ARG A 43 -16.03 -0.14 11.34
CA ARG A 43 -16.58 0.19 10.03
C ARG A 43 -15.71 1.19 9.28
N LYS A 44 -15.23 2.25 9.94
CA LYS A 44 -14.30 3.23 9.37
C LYS A 44 -12.97 2.57 9.00
N LYS A 45 -12.41 1.75 9.88
CA LYS A 45 -11.17 1.00 9.63
C LYS A 45 -11.30 0.07 8.42
N LYS A 46 -12.41 -0.66 8.30
CA LYS A 46 -12.68 -1.56 7.18
C LYS A 46 -12.87 -0.82 5.86
N PHE A 47 -13.55 0.32 5.88
CA PHE A 47 -13.73 1.16 4.69
C PHE A 47 -12.40 1.74 4.20
N THR A 48 -11.60 2.32 5.10
CA THR A 48 -10.29 2.91 4.76
C THR A 48 -9.32 1.85 4.24
N SER A 49 -9.31 0.66 4.84
CA SER A 49 -8.47 -0.46 4.40
C SER A 49 -8.88 -0.97 3.01
N GLY A 50 -10.19 -1.06 2.73
CA GLY A 50 -10.69 -1.47 1.43
C GLY A 50 -10.33 -0.48 0.30
N THR A 51 -10.46 0.82 0.57
CA THR A 51 -10.09 1.87 -0.41
C THR A 51 -8.58 1.87 -0.67
N PHE A 52 -7.78 1.72 0.37
CA PHE A 52 -6.33 1.62 0.26
C PHE A 52 -5.90 0.40 -0.56
N ALA A 53 -6.49 -0.76 -0.29
CA ALA A 53 -6.26 -1.99 -1.06
C ALA A 53 -6.58 -1.80 -2.55
N MET A 54 -7.71 -1.15 -2.86
CA MET A 54 -8.13 -0.88 -4.24
C MET A 54 -7.12 0.02 -4.98
N ILE A 55 -6.65 1.10 -4.35
CA ILE A 55 -5.68 2.02 -4.96
C ILE A 55 -4.36 1.29 -5.27
N ILE A 56 -3.84 0.52 -4.31
CA ILE A 56 -2.59 -0.23 -4.49
C ILE A 56 -2.75 -1.32 -5.55
N SER A 57 -3.85 -2.07 -5.54
CA SER A 57 -4.14 -3.07 -6.56
C SER A 57 -4.20 -2.46 -7.96
N LEU A 58 -4.85 -1.29 -8.12
CA LEU A 58 -4.90 -0.57 -9.38
C LEU A 58 -3.50 -0.12 -9.85
N ALA A 59 -2.70 0.41 -8.93
CA ALA A 59 -1.32 0.79 -9.23
C ALA A 59 -0.49 -0.42 -9.69
N PHE A 60 -0.59 -1.57 -9.02
CA PHE A 60 0.12 -2.78 -9.40
C PHE A 60 -0.32 -3.33 -10.76
N ARG A 61 -1.62 -3.29 -11.06
CA ARG A 61 -2.12 -3.66 -12.40
C ARG A 61 -1.58 -2.73 -13.48
N GLY A 62 -1.56 -1.42 -13.22
CA GLY A 62 -0.97 -0.44 -14.14
C GLY A 62 0.49 -0.74 -14.44
N VAL A 63 1.31 -0.93 -13.40
CA VAL A 63 2.74 -1.26 -13.56
C VAL A 63 2.92 -2.63 -14.22
N ALA A 64 2.10 -3.63 -13.92
CA ALA A 64 2.16 -4.94 -14.57
C ALA A 64 1.88 -4.86 -16.08
N ILE A 65 0.88 -4.08 -16.49
CA ILE A 65 0.56 -3.86 -17.92
C ILE A 65 1.73 -3.14 -18.61
N PHE A 66 2.27 -2.08 -18.00
CA PHE A 66 3.41 -1.34 -18.54
C PHE A 66 4.65 -2.24 -18.68
N GLY A 67 4.97 -3.01 -17.64
CA GLY A 67 6.06 -3.98 -17.65
C GLY A 67 5.87 -5.06 -18.71
N GLY A 68 4.64 -5.55 -18.90
CA GLY A 68 4.28 -6.50 -19.93
C GLY A 68 4.46 -5.95 -21.35
N LEU A 69 4.10 -4.69 -21.60
CA LEU A 69 4.31 -4.00 -22.88
C LEU A 69 5.81 -3.84 -23.18
N ILE A 70 6.63 -3.45 -22.20
CA ILE A 70 8.08 -3.37 -22.33
C ILE A 70 8.66 -4.77 -22.62
N ALA A 71 8.19 -5.80 -21.90
CA ALA A 71 8.63 -7.16 -22.13
C ALA A 71 8.33 -7.64 -23.56
N LEU A 72 7.18 -7.28 -24.13
CA LEU A 72 6.83 -7.61 -25.53
C LEU A 72 7.74 -6.92 -26.56
N ALA A 73 8.21 -5.72 -26.25
CA ALA A 73 9.14 -4.98 -27.14
C ALA A 73 10.60 -5.49 -27.04
N THR A 74 10.97 -6.10 -25.91
CA THR A 74 12.37 -6.53 -25.65
C THR A 74 12.93 -7.53 -26.66
N PRO A 75 12.21 -8.58 -27.12
CA PRO A 75 12.74 -9.51 -28.13
C PRO A 75 13.13 -8.84 -29.43
N VAL A 76 12.34 -7.86 -29.88
CA VAL A 76 12.65 -7.10 -31.10
C VAL A 76 13.92 -6.27 -30.91
N ALA A 77 14.07 -5.64 -29.75
CA ALA A 77 15.27 -4.88 -29.40
C ALA A 77 16.51 -5.79 -29.34
N ILE A 78 16.42 -6.97 -28.74
CA ILE A 78 17.51 -7.95 -28.66
C ILE A 78 17.95 -8.39 -30.07
N ILE A 79 17.01 -8.70 -30.96
CA ILE A 79 17.32 -9.10 -32.34
C ILE A 79 18.02 -7.97 -33.09
N ASN A 80 17.56 -6.72 -32.92
CA ASN A 80 18.19 -5.57 -33.60
C ASN A 80 19.61 -5.31 -33.09
N ILE A 81 19.83 -5.43 -31.76
CA ILE A 81 21.16 -5.32 -31.13
C ILE A 81 22.07 -6.44 -31.62
N ALA A 82 21.60 -7.69 -31.67
CA ALA A 82 22.39 -8.81 -32.15
C ALA A 82 22.83 -8.69 -33.60
N LYS A 83 21.98 -8.09 -34.44
CA LYS A 83 22.32 -7.81 -35.85
C LYS A 83 23.41 -6.72 -36.04
N SER A 84 23.55 -5.80 -35.07
CA SER A 84 24.54 -4.74 -35.08
C SER A 84 25.92 -5.17 -34.60
N PHE A 85 26.03 -6.39 -34.00
CA PHE A 85 27.28 -6.90 -33.45
C PHE A 85 28.26 -7.37 -34.53
N VAL A 86 29.54 -7.10 -34.27
CA VAL A 86 30.67 -7.60 -35.09
C VAL A 86 31.09 -8.96 -34.51
N TRP A 87 31.22 -9.97 -35.40
CA TRP A 87 31.51 -11.35 -35.00
C TRP A 87 32.90 -11.85 -35.43
N ASN A 88 33.80 -10.92 -35.71
CA ASN A 88 35.10 -11.26 -36.34
C ASN A 88 36.23 -11.55 -35.33
N GLU A 89 36.14 -11.06 -34.12
CA GLU A 89 37.17 -11.22 -33.06
C GLU A 89 36.65 -11.97 -31.84
N VAL A 90 37.44 -12.91 -31.33
CA VAL A 90 37.01 -13.79 -30.22
C VAL A 90 36.60 -13.00 -28.99
N ASN A 91 37.31 -11.97 -28.61
CA ASN A 91 36.99 -11.14 -27.44
C ASN A 91 35.67 -10.36 -27.62
N VAL A 92 35.43 -9.86 -28.83
CA VAL A 92 34.20 -9.14 -29.22
C VAL A 92 33.02 -10.12 -29.24
N VAL A 93 33.20 -11.30 -29.78
CA VAL A 93 32.17 -12.36 -29.81
C VAL A 93 31.78 -12.76 -28.37
N MET A 94 32.76 -12.92 -27.48
CA MET A 94 32.49 -13.25 -26.08
C MET A 94 31.67 -12.16 -25.40
N GLY A 95 32.02 -10.88 -25.58
CA GLY A 95 31.27 -9.74 -25.05
C GLY A 95 29.84 -9.66 -25.59
N ASN A 96 29.68 -9.90 -26.89
CA ASN A 96 28.36 -9.91 -27.55
C ASN A 96 27.46 -11.04 -27.03
N VAL A 97 27.99 -12.24 -26.88
CA VAL A 97 27.27 -13.39 -26.33
C VAL A 97 26.83 -13.10 -24.90
N PHE A 98 27.71 -12.53 -24.08
CA PHE A 98 27.37 -12.15 -22.71
C PHE A 98 26.28 -11.09 -22.67
N SER A 99 26.33 -10.08 -23.53
CA SER A 99 25.31 -9.02 -23.63
C SER A 99 23.94 -9.56 -24.03
N ILE A 100 23.90 -10.49 -24.99
CA ILE A 100 22.65 -11.16 -25.40
C ILE A 100 22.10 -12.03 -24.25
N ALA A 101 22.96 -12.83 -23.61
CA ALA A 101 22.56 -13.66 -22.49
C ALA A 101 21.97 -12.83 -21.35
N PHE A 102 22.60 -11.70 -21.03
CA PHE A 102 22.11 -10.77 -20.01
C PHE A 102 20.76 -10.15 -20.40
N ALA A 103 20.61 -9.72 -21.66
CA ALA A 103 19.35 -9.15 -22.14
C ALA A 103 18.21 -10.16 -22.09
N VAL A 104 18.48 -11.42 -22.41
CA VAL A 104 17.50 -12.52 -22.28
C VAL A 104 17.14 -12.79 -20.81
N ALA A 105 18.13 -12.81 -19.92
CA ALA A 105 17.88 -12.97 -18.49
C ALA A 105 17.02 -11.83 -17.93
N LEU A 106 17.31 -10.60 -18.34
CA LEU A 106 16.55 -9.42 -17.94
C LEU A 106 15.12 -9.45 -18.47
N PHE A 107 14.93 -9.91 -19.70
CA PHE A 107 13.60 -10.15 -20.27
C PHE A 107 12.78 -11.13 -19.41
N ILE A 108 13.37 -12.28 -19.05
CA ILE A 108 12.71 -13.28 -18.21
C ILE A 108 12.31 -12.67 -16.86
N VAL A 109 13.21 -11.92 -16.23
CA VAL A 109 12.94 -11.25 -14.96
C VAL A 109 11.78 -10.25 -15.08
N LEU A 110 11.71 -9.45 -16.14
CA LEU A 110 10.62 -8.51 -16.40
C LEU A 110 9.27 -9.22 -16.58
N VAL A 111 9.23 -10.33 -17.32
CA VAL A 111 8.01 -11.13 -17.50
C VAL A 111 7.54 -11.69 -16.16
N LEU A 112 8.44 -12.30 -15.39
CA LEU A 112 8.10 -12.85 -14.07
C LEU A 112 7.63 -11.75 -13.11
N TYR A 113 8.28 -10.59 -13.14
CA TYR A 113 7.89 -9.46 -12.30
C TYR A 113 6.50 -8.93 -12.64
N SER A 114 6.18 -8.79 -13.93
CA SER A 114 4.84 -8.37 -14.37
C SER A 114 3.76 -9.38 -13.93
N PHE A 115 4.06 -10.66 -14.00
CA PHE A 115 3.16 -11.72 -13.54
C PHE A 115 2.96 -11.68 -12.02
N LEU A 116 4.04 -11.49 -11.25
CA LEU A 116 3.98 -11.34 -9.79
C LEU A 116 3.14 -10.12 -9.38
N LEU A 117 3.34 -8.98 -10.04
CA LEU A 117 2.55 -7.77 -9.80
C LEU A 117 1.06 -8.01 -10.04
N TRP A 118 0.72 -8.68 -11.14
CA TRP A 118 -0.67 -9.01 -11.46
C TRP A 118 -1.32 -9.93 -10.43
N LYS A 119 -0.59 -10.95 -9.99
CA LYS A 119 -1.04 -11.88 -8.95
C LYS A 119 -1.20 -11.18 -7.61
N SER A 120 -0.21 -10.39 -7.20
CA SER A 120 -0.25 -9.62 -5.95
C SER A 120 -1.39 -8.59 -5.93
N ALA A 121 -1.69 -7.95 -7.07
CA ALA A 121 -2.83 -7.05 -7.19
C ALA A 121 -4.16 -7.75 -6.88
N LYS A 122 -4.34 -8.97 -7.39
CA LYS A 122 -5.55 -9.77 -7.14
C LYS A 122 -5.64 -10.23 -5.68
N GLU A 123 -4.51 -10.59 -5.09
CA GLU A 123 -4.43 -11.06 -3.71
C GLU A 123 -4.73 -9.92 -2.71
N ILE A 124 -4.21 -8.71 -2.95
CA ILE A 124 -4.49 -7.51 -2.17
C ILE A 124 -6.00 -7.17 -2.16
N GLU A 125 -6.70 -7.35 -3.27
CA GLU A 125 -8.15 -7.14 -3.35
C GLU A 125 -8.94 -8.11 -2.47
N THR A 126 -8.42 -9.32 -2.28
CA THR A 126 -9.06 -10.38 -1.51
C THR A 126 -8.78 -10.24 -0.02
N GLU A 127 -7.53 -10.06 0.36
CA GLU A 127 -7.08 -10.11 1.76
C GLU A 127 -7.46 -8.87 2.57
N LYS A 128 -7.40 -7.68 1.98
CA LYS A 128 -7.76 -6.38 2.59
C LYS A 128 -7.12 -6.08 3.95
N ASP A 129 -6.18 -6.88 4.42
CA ASP A 129 -5.41 -6.59 5.62
C ASP A 129 -4.34 -5.54 5.31
N ARG A 130 -4.36 -4.45 6.08
CA ARG A 130 -3.43 -3.35 5.88
C ARG A 130 -1.96 -3.76 6.06
N ASN A 131 -1.66 -4.59 7.06
CA ASN A 131 -0.30 -5.02 7.33
C ASN A 131 0.23 -5.92 6.22
N TYR A 132 -0.62 -6.82 5.73
CA TYR A 132 -0.32 -7.67 4.59
C TYR A 132 -0.04 -6.84 3.33
N ILE A 133 -0.91 -5.86 3.01
CA ILE A 133 -0.76 -4.98 1.86
C ILE A 133 0.56 -4.20 1.92
N ILE A 134 0.94 -3.66 3.09
CA ILE A 134 2.20 -2.94 3.29
C ILE A 134 3.39 -3.87 3.08
N SER A 135 3.33 -5.10 3.60
CA SER A 135 4.39 -6.10 3.45
C SER A 135 4.61 -6.48 1.98
N VAL A 136 3.54 -6.77 1.25
CA VAL A 136 3.59 -7.09 -0.20
C VAL A 136 4.12 -5.91 -0.99
N PHE A 137 3.65 -4.69 -0.71
CA PHE A 137 4.12 -3.47 -1.37
C PHE A 137 5.62 -3.25 -1.14
N SER A 138 6.09 -3.38 0.11
CA SER A 138 7.50 -3.25 0.47
C SER A 138 8.36 -4.28 -0.26
N GLY A 139 7.92 -5.54 -0.32
CA GLY A 139 8.61 -6.60 -1.06
C GLY A 139 8.75 -6.29 -2.55
N ILE A 140 7.68 -5.80 -3.18
CA ILE A 140 7.68 -5.44 -4.61
C ILE A 140 8.61 -4.24 -4.89
N VAL A 141 8.57 -3.21 -4.03
CA VAL A 141 9.46 -2.04 -4.18
C VAL A 141 10.93 -2.46 -4.01
N SER A 142 11.23 -3.32 -3.03
CA SER A 142 12.58 -3.84 -2.82
C SER A 142 13.08 -4.64 -4.02
N PHE A 143 12.21 -5.45 -4.63
CA PHE A 143 12.56 -6.21 -5.83
C PHE A 143 12.77 -5.30 -7.05
N ALA A 144 11.95 -4.27 -7.22
CA ALA A 144 12.14 -3.25 -8.26
C ALA A 144 13.49 -2.52 -8.09
N ALA A 145 13.83 -2.14 -6.86
CA ALA A 145 15.12 -1.52 -6.56
C ALA A 145 16.30 -2.44 -6.91
N LEU A 146 16.19 -3.75 -6.64
CA LEU A 146 17.19 -4.73 -7.03
C LEU A 146 17.39 -4.78 -8.56
N ILE A 147 16.30 -4.80 -9.34
CA ILE A 147 16.37 -4.78 -10.81
C ILE A 147 17.08 -3.51 -11.28
N VAL A 148 16.72 -2.34 -10.75
CA VAL A 148 17.36 -1.07 -11.10
C VAL A 148 18.85 -1.09 -10.76
N ALA A 149 19.23 -1.61 -9.60
CA ALA A 149 20.63 -1.74 -9.19
C ALA A 149 21.44 -2.67 -10.12
N LEU A 150 20.85 -3.79 -10.54
CA LEU A 150 21.45 -4.69 -11.51
C LEU A 150 21.67 -4.00 -12.86
N VAL A 151 20.67 -3.29 -13.38
CA VAL A 151 20.78 -2.53 -14.65
C VAL A 151 21.85 -1.45 -14.54
N ALA A 152 21.90 -0.72 -13.41
CA ALA A 152 22.91 0.32 -13.18
C ALA A 152 24.34 -0.25 -13.11
N LEU A 153 24.52 -1.41 -12.47
CA LEU A 153 25.82 -2.11 -12.38
C LEU A 153 26.34 -2.44 -13.78
N PHE A 154 25.49 -2.99 -14.65
CA PHE A 154 25.89 -3.34 -16.01
C PHE A 154 26.14 -2.12 -16.91
N LYS A 155 25.44 -1.01 -16.67
CA LYS A 155 25.64 0.24 -17.40
C LYS A 155 26.94 0.96 -16.98
N GLY A 156 27.41 0.74 -15.76
CA GLY A 156 28.67 1.32 -15.24
C GLY A 156 29.94 0.53 -15.60
N VAL A 157 29.81 -0.67 -16.18
CA VAL A 157 30.93 -1.53 -16.60
C VAL A 157 31.29 -1.35 -18.10
N GLY A 158 30.52 -0.57 -18.85
CA GLY A 158 30.76 -0.18 -20.23
C GLY A 158 31.23 1.26 -20.32
#